data_b89a55fbcb19e2b2da37f3989d550062
#
_entry.id   b89a55fbcb19e2b2da37f3989d550062
#
_cell.length_a   1.000
_cell.length_b   1.000
_cell.length_c   1.000
_cell.angle_alpha   90.00
_cell.angle_beta   90.00
_cell.angle_gamma   90.00
#
_symmetry.space_group_name_H-M   'P 1'
#
loop_
_entity.id
_entity.type
_entity.pdbx_description
1 polymer ?
#
loop_
_entity_poly.entity_id
_entity_poly.type
_entity_poly.pdbx_seq_one_letter_code
_entity_poly.pdbx_strand_id
1 'polypeptide(L)'
;MSNVKINDLFNIKNCDSIDDYNQLHNKSVEFLQKVLNLDYKFIVITHHIPLLELITEDYKDNPYNQWFATDLKHLMNNSNIKHWFFGHTHTPSESKYYDIEFHCNSIGYPSENSNKNYNKSIDVIE
;
A
#
# COMPACT_ATOMS: atom_id res chain seq x y z
N MET A 1 7.08 25.25 -1.86
CA MET A 1 7.56 23.87 -2.19
C MET A 1 8.20 23.30 -0.95
N SER A 2 7.56 22.33 -0.33
CA SER A 2 8.13 21.67 0.84
C SER A 2 9.31 20.81 0.41
N ASN A 3 10.52 21.10 0.90
CA ASN A 3 11.70 20.24 0.77
C ASN A 3 11.52 19.00 1.65
N VAL A 4 10.58 18.15 1.26
CA VAL A 4 10.40 16.84 1.91
C VAL A 4 11.52 15.94 1.42
N LYS A 5 12.47 15.68 2.29
CA LYS A 5 13.51 14.68 2.04
C LYS A 5 12.94 13.30 2.40
N ILE A 6 12.57 12.52 1.40
CA ILE A 6 12.22 11.11 1.59
C ILE A 6 13.49 10.29 1.43
N ASN A 7 13.71 9.36 2.34
CA ASN A 7 14.87 8.46 2.28
C ASN A 7 14.92 7.65 0.99
N ASP A 8 13.77 7.31 0.42
CA ASP A 8 13.65 6.53 -0.81
C ASP A 8 14.35 7.19 -2.00
N LEU A 9 14.22 8.52 -2.15
CA LEU A 9 14.88 9.26 -3.23
C LEU A 9 16.41 9.19 -3.19
N PHE A 10 16.99 8.91 -2.01
CA PHE A 10 18.43 8.80 -1.85
C PHE A 10 18.93 7.36 -2.00
N ASN A 11 18.06 6.38 -1.88
CA ASN A 11 18.43 4.97 -1.81
C ASN A 11 17.99 4.17 -3.03
N ILE A 12 17.07 4.67 -3.85
CA ILE A 12 16.64 3.99 -5.06
C ILE A 12 17.59 4.33 -6.20
N LYS A 13 18.24 3.32 -6.73
CA LYS A 13 19.14 3.46 -7.88
C LYS A 13 18.38 3.93 -9.13
N ASN A 14 18.91 4.94 -9.83
CA ASN A 14 18.28 5.56 -11.01
C ASN A 14 16.94 6.27 -10.72
N CYS A 15 16.76 6.77 -9.50
CA CYS A 15 15.63 7.61 -9.11
C CYS A 15 16.19 8.89 -8.47
N ASP A 16 16.50 9.86 -9.32
CA ASP A 16 17.22 11.07 -8.91
C ASP A 16 16.27 12.25 -8.60
N SER A 17 14.99 12.07 -8.93
CA SER A 17 13.97 13.12 -8.76
C SER A 17 12.62 12.55 -8.31
N ILE A 18 11.76 13.44 -7.81
CA ILE A 18 10.36 13.12 -7.50
C ILE A 18 9.62 12.68 -8.78
N ASP A 19 9.97 13.25 -9.93
CA ASP A 19 9.36 12.88 -11.20
C ASP A 19 9.71 11.45 -11.60
N ASP A 20 10.94 11.01 -11.40
CA ASP A 20 11.35 9.62 -11.62
C ASP A 20 10.59 8.66 -10.73
N TYR A 21 10.44 9.02 -9.45
CA TYR A 21 9.66 8.25 -8.49
C TYR A 21 8.19 8.13 -8.92
N ASN A 22 7.57 9.23 -9.31
CA ASN A 22 6.20 9.25 -9.80
C ASN A 22 6.02 8.44 -11.08
N GLN A 23 7.00 8.44 -11.98
CA GLN A 23 6.96 7.61 -13.20
C GLN A 23 6.97 6.12 -12.89
N LEU A 24 7.77 5.69 -11.92
CA LEU A 24 7.78 4.28 -11.46
C LEU A 24 6.42 3.89 -10.88
N HIS A 25 5.82 4.77 -10.07
CA HIS A 25 4.49 4.57 -9.55
C HIS A 25 3.44 4.45 -10.66
N ASN A 26 3.42 5.38 -11.61
CA ASN A 26 2.48 5.38 -12.73
C ASN A 26 2.56 4.09 -13.56
N LYS A 27 3.76 3.61 -13.85
CA LYS A 27 3.96 2.32 -14.54
C LYS A 27 3.36 1.14 -13.77
N SER A 28 3.50 1.15 -12.46
CA SER A 28 2.92 0.11 -11.60
C SER A 28 1.38 0.16 -11.61
N VAL A 29 0.80 1.35 -11.57
CA VAL A 29 -0.66 1.53 -11.67
C VAL A 29 -1.19 1.09 -13.03
N GLU A 30 -0.53 1.47 -14.12
CA GLU A 30 -0.88 1.04 -15.48
C GLU A 30 -0.84 -0.49 -15.63
N PHE A 31 0.17 -1.13 -15.05
CA PHE A 31 0.27 -2.58 -15.02
C PHE A 31 -0.92 -3.20 -14.29
N LEU A 32 -1.24 -2.71 -13.08
CA LEU A 32 -2.40 -3.19 -12.32
C LEU A 32 -3.70 -3.01 -13.12
N GLN A 33 -3.92 -1.85 -13.74
CA GLN A 33 -5.10 -1.60 -14.56
C GLN A 33 -5.27 -2.63 -15.68
N LYS A 34 -4.18 -2.97 -16.36
CA LYS A 34 -4.21 -3.97 -17.45
C LYS A 34 -4.52 -5.36 -16.93
N VAL A 35 -3.86 -5.77 -15.86
CA VAL A 35 -3.99 -7.12 -15.31
C VAL A 35 -5.36 -7.32 -14.68
N LEU A 36 -5.88 -6.36 -13.94
CA LEU A 36 -7.15 -6.47 -13.24
C LEU A 36 -8.38 -6.48 -14.16
N ASN A 37 -8.20 -6.16 -15.44
CA ASN A 37 -9.24 -6.32 -16.47
C ASN A 37 -9.35 -7.76 -17.01
N LEU A 38 -8.44 -8.64 -16.63
CA LEU A 38 -8.52 -10.05 -17.01
C LEU A 38 -9.57 -10.78 -16.15
N ASP A 39 -10.15 -11.83 -16.72
CA ASP A 39 -11.18 -12.63 -16.02
C ASP A 39 -10.54 -13.67 -15.08
N TYR A 40 -9.94 -13.18 -14.01
CA TYR A 40 -9.35 -13.99 -12.93
C TYR A 40 -9.75 -13.44 -11.57
N LYS A 41 -9.67 -14.27 -10.54
CA LYS A 41 -9.68 -13.82 -9.16
C LYS A 41 -8.27 -13.38 -8.78
N PHE A 42 -8.13 -12.21 -8.13
CA PHE A 42 -6.85 -11.64 -7.81
C PHE A 42 -6.60 -11.54 -6.31
N ILE A 43 -5.36 -11.77 -5.95
CA ILE A 43 -4.74 -11.31 -4.71
C ILE A 43 -3.73 -10.25 -5.12
N VAL A 44 -3.87 -9.04 -4.61
CA VAL A 44 -2.96 -7.93 -4.92
C VAL A 44 -2.02 -7.73 -3.73
N ILE A 45 -0.76 -7.46 -4.03
CA ILE A 45 0.25 -7.15 -3.02
C ILE A 45 0.94 -5.86 -3.44
N THR A 46 0.91 -4.87 -2.57
CA THR A 46 1.63 -3.60 -2.76
C THR A 46 2.47 -3.29 -1.53
N HIS A 47 3.44 -2.39 -1.65
CA HIS A 47 4.17 -1.90 -0.49
C HIS A 47 3.41 -0.79 0.24
N HIS A 48 2.92 0.20 -0.51
CA HIS A 48 2.21 1.35 0.04
C HIS A 48 0.72 1.06 0.29
N ILE A 49 0.12 1.86 1.15
CA ILE A 49 -1.31 1.82 1.46
C ILE A 49 -2.12 2.17 0.20
N PRO A 50 -3.04 1.30 -0.25
CA PRO A 50 -3.76 1.49 -1.51
C PRO A 50 -5.05 2.33 -1.41
N LEU A 51 -5.49 2.66 -0.20
CA LEU A 51 -6.67 3.48 0.08
C LEU A 51 -6.40 4.45 1.21
N LEU A 52 -6.90 5.67 1.10
CA LEU A 52 -6.77 6.68 2.16
C LEU A 52 -7.51 6.29 3.44
N GLU A 53 -8.61 5.55 3.30
CA GLU A 53 -9.42 5.04 4.41
C GLU A 53 -8.66 4.02 5.30
N LEU A 54 -7.55 3.46 4.80
CA LEU A 54 -6.70 2.52 5.53
C LEU A 54 -5.62 3.21 6.37
N ILE A 55 -5.49 4.54 6.27
CA ILE A 55 -4.60 5.31 7.12
C ILE A 55 -5.15 5.29 8.54
N THR A 56 -4.35 4.85 9.50
CA THR A 56 -4.76 4.79 10.90
C THR A 56 -4.97 6.19 11.49
N GLU A 57 -5.82 6.32 12.49
CA GLU A 57 -6.16 7.61 13.13
C GLU A 57 -4.92 8.36 13.61
N ASP A 58 -3.89 7.65 14.10
CA ASP A 58 -2.64 8.24 14.58
C ASP A 58 -1.86 9.01 13.48
N TYR A 59 -2.12 8.69 12.22
CA TYR A 59 -1.45 9.27 11.07
C TYR A 59 -2.37 10.05 10.12
N LYS A 60 -3.65 10.21 10.46
CA LYS A 60 -4.66 10.77 9.57
C LYS A 60 -4.32 12.18 9.06
N ASP A 61 -3.76 13.01 9.92
CA ASP A 61 -3.38 14.39 9.61
C ASP A 61 -1.87 14.55 9.32
N ASN A 62 -1.17 13.46 9.07
CA ASN A 62 0.26 13.52 8.81
C ASN A 62 0.51 14.10 7.41
N PRO A 63 1.28 15.21 7.28
CA PRO A 63 1.56 15.84 5.98
C PRO A 63 2.33 14.94 5.01
N TYR A 64 2.89 13.85 5.50
CA TYR A 64 3.62 12.88 4.68
C TYR A 64 2.75 11.75 4.14
N ASN A 65 1.44 11.73 4.43
CA ASN A 65 0.53 10.67 3.97
C ASN A 65 0.56 10.47 2.45
N GLN A 66 0.78 11.52 1.68
CA GLN A 66 0.93 11.45 0.22
C GLN A 66 2.09 10.54 -0.24
N TRP A 67 3.05 10.24 0.66
CA TRP A 67 4.18 9.37 0.40
C TRP A 67 3.96 7.92 0.87
N PHE A 68 2.97 7.72 1.73
CA PHE A 68 2.66 6.43 2.34
C PHE A 68 1.43 5.76 1.75
N ALA A 69 0.53 6.55 1.20
CA ALA A 69 -0.74 6.08 0.68
C ALA A 69 -1.03 6.68 -0.69
N THR A 70 -1.65 5.86 -1.53
CA THR A 70 -2.16 6.26 -2.83
C THR A 70 -3.62 5.85 -2.93
N ASP A 71 -4.45 6.73 -3.45
CA ASP A 71 -5.85 6.37 -3.69
C ASP A 71 -5.99 5.56 -4.99
N LEU A 72 -6.04 4.25 -4.86
CA LEU A 72 -6.25 3.31 -5.95
C LEU A 72 -7.71 2.81 -6.04
N LYS A 73 -8.64 3.53 -5.44
CA LYS A 73 -10.08 3.21 -5.42
C LYS A 73 -10.63 2.87 -6.81
N HIS A 74 -10.17 3.57 -7.83
CA HIS A 74 -10.60 3.35 -9.21
C HIS A 74 -10.25 1.95 -9.76
N LEU A 75 -9.27 1.26 -9.18
CA LEU A 75 -8.92 -0.12 -9.55
C LEU A 75 -9.79 -1.17 -8.87
N MET A 76 -10.56 -0.78 -7.85
CA MET A 76 -11.29 -1.69 -6.99
C MET A 76 -12.74 -1.89 -7.42
N ASN A 77 -13.30 -0.92 -8.15
CA ASN A 77 -14.65 -1.00 -8.66
C ASN A 77 -14.75 -2.06 -9.77
N ASN A 78 -15.70 -2.99 -9.61
CA ASN A 78 -15.94 -4.11 -10.55
C ASN A 78 -14.72 -5.02 -10.77
N SER A 79 -13.78 -5.04 -9.83
CA SER A 79 -12.64 -5.92 -9.89
C SER A 79 -12.93 -7.29 -9.27
N ASN A 80 -12.21 -8.32 -9.71
CA ASN A 80 -12.23 -9.64 -9.10
C ASN A 80 -11.17 -9.78 -8.00
N ILE A 81 -10.80 -8.68 -7.35
CA ILE A 81 -9.85 -8.68 -6.23
C ILE A 81 -10.56 -9.23 -5.00
N LYS A 82 -9.97 -10.23 -4.35
CA LYS A 82 -10.48 -10.82 -3.11
C LYS A 82 -9.71 -10.34 -1.89
N HIS A 83 -8.39 -10.28 -2.01
CA HIS A 83 -7.51 -9.85 -0.93
C HIS A 83 -6.50 -8.84 -1.46
N TRP A 84 -6.17 -7.87 -0.62
CA TRP A 84 -5.13 -6.89 -0.86
C TRP A 84 -4.19 -6.81 0.34
N PHE A 85 -2.95 -7.18 0.15
CA PHE A 85 -1.91 -7.09 1.16
C PHE A 85 -1.07 -5.83 0.92
N PHE A 86 -0.79 -5.12 1.98
CA PHE A 86 0.06 -3.92 1.92
C PHE A 86 0.96 -3.82 3.15
N GLY A 87 1.96 -2.97 3.06
CA GLY A 87 2.93 -2.74 4.13
C GLY A 87 3.15 -1.26 4.39
N HIS A 88 4.40 -0.87 4.55
CA HIS A 88 4.91 0.47 4.80
C HIS A 88 4.45 1.09 6.12
N THR A 89 3.19 1.02 6.48
CA THR A 89 2.74 1.34 7.84
C THR A 89 3.16 0.22 8.79
N HIS A 90 3.71 0.58 9.94
CA HIS A 90 4.14 -0.39 10.94
C HIS A 90 3.03 -0.75 11.93
N THR A 91 1.79 -0.50 11.56
CA THR A 91 0.60 -0.85 12.34
C THR A 91 -0.15 -1.98 11.65
N PRO A 92 -0.09 -3.21 12.16
CA PRO A 92 -0.88 -4.32 11.63
C PRO A 92 -2.37 -4.02 11.68
N SER A 93 -3.08 -4.31 10.61
CA SER A 93 -4.51 -4.04 10.52
C SER A 93 -5.20 -4.97 9.53
N GLU A 94 -6.50 -5.17 9.75
CA GLU A 94 -7.40 -5.86 8.84
C GLU A 94 -8.67 -5.04 8.68
N SER A 95 -9.17 -4.96 7.45
CA SER A 95 -10.39 -4.22 7.14
C SER A 95 -11.00 -4.70 5.84
N LYS A 96 -12.26 -4.34 5.60
CA LYS A 96 -12.96 -4.69 4.36
C LYS A 96 -13.57 -3.44 3.74
N TYR A 97 -13.23 -3.20 2.47
CA TYR A 97 -13.79 -2.14 1.62
C TYR A 97 -14.00 -2.71 0.21
N TYR A 98 -15.07 -2.30 -0.47
CA TYR A 98 -15.36 -2.72 -1.87
C TYR A 98 -15.38 -4.23 -2.09
N ASP A 99 -15.83 -5.00 -1.08
CA ASP A 99 -15.77 -6.48 -1.06
C ASP A 99 -14.35 -7.08 -1.13
N ILE A 100 -13.34 -6.26 -0.87
CA ILE A 100 -11.93 -6.65 -0.79
C ILE A 100 -11.50 -6.69 0.67
N GLU A 101 -10.85 -7.77 1.07
CA GLU A 101 -10.23 -7.88 2.39
C GLU A 101 -8.80 -7.32 2.33
N PHE A 102 -8.55 -6.28 3.14
CA PHE A 102 -7.26 -5.61 3.23
C PHE A 102 -6.49 -6.08 4.45
N HIS A 103 -5.22 -6.42 4.24
CA HIS A 103 -4.35 -6.97 5.27
C HIS A 103 -3.03 -6.20 5.31
N CYS A 104 -2.69 -5.71 6.50
CA CYS A 104 -1.36 -5.20 6.82
C CYS A 104 -0.79 -5.99 7.98
N ASN A 105 0.35 -6.64 7.77
CA ASN A 105 1.00 -7.47 8.77
C ASN A 105 2.48 -7.12 8.89
N SER A 106 2.77 -5.83 9.02
CA SER A 106 4.12 -5.32 9.13
C SER A 106 4.73 -5.63 10.49
N ILE A 107 5.96 -6.12 10.50
CA ILE A 107 6.68 -6.41 11.73
C ILE A 107 7.13 -5.12 12.46
N GLY A 108 7.37 -4.04 11.72
CA GLY A 108 7.86 -2.77 12.25
C GLY A 108 9.32 -2.82 12.69
N TYR A 109 9.78 -1.74 13.32
CA TYR A 109 11.11 -1.72 13.92
C TYR A 109 11.13 -2.37 15.31
N PRO A 110 12.27 -2.92 15.76
CA PRO A 110 12.36 -3.56 17.09
C PRO A 110 11.98 -2.64 18.27
N SER A 111 12.14 -1.32 18.08
CA SER A 111 11.77 -0.30 19.07
C SER A 111 10.27 0.00 19.13
N GLU A 112 9.51 -0.43 18.14
CA GLU A 112 8.07 -0.23 18.04
C GLU A 112 7.30 -1.38 18.68
N ASN A 113 6.10 -1.10 19.20
CA ASN A 113 5.26 -2.13 19.80
C ASN A 113 4.42 -2.92 18.77
N SER A 114 4.50 -2.59 17.50
CA SER A 114 3.73 -3.22 16.42
C SER A 114 4.02 -4.71 16.26
N ASN A 115 5.24 -5.14 16.52
CA ASN A 115 5.65 -6.54 16.43
C ASN A 115 4.98 -7.47 17.48
N LYS A 116 4.35 -6.93 18.51
CA LYS A 116 3.55 -7.74 19.47
C LYS A 116 2.32 -8.37 18.83
N ASN A 117 1.78 -7.74 17.80
CA ASN A 117 0.59 -8.19 17.08
C ASN A 117 0.92 -8.84 15.73
N TYR A 118 2.21 -9.11 15.48
CA TYR A 118 2.64 -9.72 14.24
C TYR A 118 2.18 -11.17 14.13
N ASN A 119 1.43 -11.47 13.08
CA ASN A 119 1.04 -12.83 12.69
C ASN A 119 1.91 -13.29 11.52
N LYS A 120 2.43 -14.50 11.59
CA LYS A 120 3.34 -15.03 10.57
C LYS A 120 2.64 -15.54 9.31
N SER A 121 1.35 -15.79 9.38
CA SER A 121 0.56 -16.30 8.27
C SER A 121 -0.88 -15.81 8.33
N ILE A 122 -1.47 -15.62 7.17
CA ILE A 122 -2.89 -15.37 6.98
C ILE A 122 -3.39 -16.43 6.00
N ASP A 123 -4.42 -17.17 6.40
CA ASP A 123 -5.03 -18.15 5.53
C ASP A 123 -5.98 -17.45 4.55
N VAL A 124 -5.68 -17.60 3.26
CA VAL A 124 -6.55 -17.11 2.20
C VAL A 124 -7.38 -18.31 1.72
N ILE A 125 -8.65 -18.32 2.09
CA ILE A 125 -9.59 -19.38 1.69
C ILE A 125 -10.47 -18.82 0.56
N GLU A 126 -10.58 -19.58 -0.50
CA GLU A 126 -11.44 -19.25 -1.65
C GLU A 126 -12.94 -19.32 -1.31
#